data_f249a4d4be20adb75444a79bb6d1cf3c
#
_entry.id   f249a4d4be20adb75444a79bb6d1cf3c
#
_cell.length_a   1.000
_cell.length_b   1.000
_cell.length_c   1.000
_cell.angle_alpha   90.00
_cell.angle_beta   90.00
_cell.angle_gamma   90.00
#
_symmetry.space_group_name_H-M   'P 1'
#
loop_
_entity.id
_entity.type
_entity.pdbx_description
1 polymer ?
#
loop_
_entity_poly.entity_id
_entity_poly.type
_entity_poly.pdbx_seq_one_letter_code
_entity_poly.pdbx_strand_id
1 'polypeptide(L)'
;MKNRILLVSLFGDVNTDHNYRVDNIYKAFQEFDRFIVTADFNHATKQYKPLSQSDNIHFIHVPAYQKNLSIKRIYSHIVFAIKLYNYLCGLDILPQMIYCAMPASLTAFYCGRFCKRRKIKFVVDIIDLWPDSLFPISRKYRLLKPLVFPWTYITNKAYSMADYISAESKKYAEVALRKSKTTKWSYTYLGVDIEEMNRLVLSSKVPNRTDDNEIWICYGGSLGNSYDFDSILEAVKFIDSEGIKYRFFFVSEGECRFEIEKYIQQHQLNAEITGRMPYNDYLKYLSRCDIAINSFKPTTKVVYSYKFNDYVGLKLFVLNNLRGETADMVNEYSIGRNFDEKNLSKILFEVCYNWETFKLWKENSIKLIEEKLNSDLIYTKLALHILSEFNL
;
A
#
# COMPACT_ATOMS: atom_id res chain seq x y z
N MET A 1 18.60 6.66 -30.23
CA MET A 1 18.47 7.17 -28.84
C MET A 1 17.49 6.24 -28.14
N LYS A 2 17.80 5.78 -26.90
CA LYS A 2 16.82 5.01 -26.12
C LYS A 2 15.58 5.88 -25.88
N ASN A 3 14.41 5.29 -25.96
CA ASN A 3 13.16 5.96 -25.65
C ASN A 3 13.15 6.37 -24.18
N ARG A 4 12.84 7.63 -23.89
CA ARG A 4 12.90 8.21 -22.53
C ARG A 4 11.54 8.15 -21.84
N ILE A 5 11.51 7.65 -20.61
CA ILE A 5 10.31 7.56 -19.76
C ILE A 5 10.55 8.32 -18.46
N LEU A 6 9.62 9.20 -18.10
CA LEU A 6 9.64 9.91 -16.84
C LEU A 6 8.58 9.34 -15.89
N LEU A 7 9.00 8.90 -14.71
CA LEU A 7 8.13 8.61 -13.60
C LEU A 7 8.00 9.84 -12.70
N VAL A 8 6.81 10.10 -12.21
CA VAL A 8 6.53 11.18 -11.25
C VAL A 8 5.79 10.62 -10.06
N SER A 9 6.36 10.73 -8.88
CA SER A 9 5.73 10.33 -7.64
C SER A 9 6.12 11.24 -6.49
N LEU A 10 5.14 11.90 -5.87
CA LEU A 10 5.39 12.74 -4.70
C LEU A 10 5.95 11.94 -3.52
N PHE A 11 5.51 10.70 -3.34
CA PHE A 11 5.86 9.83 -2.23
C PHE A 11 6.80 8.70 -2.62
N GLY A 12 7.15 8.60 -3.90
CA GLY A 12 7.93 7.50 -4.42
C GLY A 12 9.34 7.48 -3.88
N ASP A 13 9.76 6.30 -3.47
CA ASP A 13 11.13 5.95 -3.24
C ASP A 13 11.50 4.84 -4.22
N VAL A 14 12.68 4.92 -4.80
CA VAL A 14 13.29 3.88 -5.63
C VAL A 14 14.60 3.45 -5.00
N ASN A 15 15.00 2.22 -5.25
CA ASN A 15 16.18 1.61 -4.64
C ASN A 15 16.07 1.56 -3.10
N THR A 16 14.89 1.21 -2.60
CA THR A 16 14.62 1.01 -1.18
C THR A 16 14.43 -0.47 -0.87
N ASP A 17 14.61 -0.84 0.40
CA ASP A 17 14.35 -2.22 0.87
C ASP A 17 12.85 -2.56 0.93
N HIS A 18 11.98 -1.64 0.56
CA HIS A 18 10.54 -1.85 0.51
C HIS A 18 10.09 -2.13 -0.92
N ASN A 19 9.25 -3.14 -1.08
CA ASN A 19 8.61 -3.49 -2.35
C ASN A 19 7.50 -2.49 -2.72
N TYR A 20 7.88 -1.23 -2.96
CA TYR A 20 6.91 -0.20 -3.34
C TYR A 20 6.53 -0.29 -4.82
N ARG A 21 5.26 -0.06 -5.11
CA ARG A 21 4.72 -0.05 -6.47
C ARG A 21 5.53 0.82 -7.44
N VAL A 22 5.92 2.02 -7.02
CA VAL A 22 6.67 2.95 -7.88
C VAL A 22 8.07 2.42 -8.21
N ASP A 23 8.74 1.78 -7.26
CA ASP A 23 10.05 1.14 -7.49
C ASP A 23 9.95 -0.02 -8.49
N ASN A 24 8.94 -0.88 -8.33
CA ASN A 24 8.70 -1.99 -9.25
C ASN A 24 8.35 -1.51 -10.67
N ILE A 25 7.53 -0.48 -10.80
CA ILE A 25 7.26 0.14 -12.10
C ILE A 25 8.52 0.75 -12.69
N TYR A 26 9.35 1.41 -11.87
CA TYR A 26 10.63 1.92 -12.32
C TYR A 26 11.55 0.79 -12.83
N LYS A 27 11.62 -0.33 -12.12
CA LYS A 27 12.38 -1.53 -12.54
C LYS A 27 11.82 -2.12 -13.85
N ALA A 28 10.51 -2.20 -14.00
CA ALA A 28 9.85 -2.78 -15.18
C ALA A 28 10.16 -2.04 -16.49
N PHE A 29 10.54 -0.75 -16.43
CA PHE A 29 10.97 0.02 -17.61
C PHE A 29 12.50 0.03 -17.81
N GLN A 30 13.24 -0.98 -17.34
CA GLN A 30 14.71 -1.00 -17.36
C GLN A 30 15.35 -0.93 -18.76
N GLU A 31 14.63 -1.33 -19.80
CA GLU A 31 15.12 -1.27 -21.19
C GLU A 31 15.10 0.16 -21.76
N PHE A 32 14.46 1.10 -21.08
CA PHE A 32 14.31 2.49 -21.49
C PHE A 32 15.33 3.40 -20.77
N ASP A 33 15.54 4.59 -21.33
CA ASP A 33 16.17 5.71 -20.62
C ASP A 33 15.13 6.27 -19.62
N ARG A 34 15.18 5.78 -18.38
CA ARG A 34 14.19 6.05 -17.34
C ARG A 34 14.74 6.94 -16.25
N PHE A 35 13.92 7.88 -15.78
CA PHE A 35 14.24 8.70 -14.63
C PHE A 35 12.99 9.01 -13.82
N ILE A 36 13.19 9.33 -12.55
CA ILE A 36 12.10 9.62 -11.63
C ILE A 36 12.26 11.02 -11.02
N VAL A 37 11.14 11.72 -10.88
CA VAL A 37 11.04 12.96 -10.11
C VAL A 37 10.19 12.70 -8.87
N THR A 38 10.77 12.94 -7.69
CA THR A 38 10.13 12.73 -6.39
C THR A 38 10.46 13.85 -5.42
N ALA A 39 9.72 13.94 -4.29
CA ALA A 39 10.08 14.89 -3.23
C ALA A 39 11.26 14.37 -2.40
N ASP A 40 12.06 15.31 -1.90
CA ASP A 40 13.16 15.04 -0.97
C ASP A 40 12.70 14.75 0.47
N PHE A 41 11.40 14.80 0.75
CA PHE A 41 10.82 14.57 2.07
C PHE A 41 10.11 13.22 2.15
N ASN A 42 10.51 12.38 3.10
CA ASN A 42 9.87 11.09 3.33
C ASN A 42 8.60 11.25 4.18
N HIS A 43 7.46 10.89 3.59
CA HIS A 43 6.16 10.98 4.24
C HIS A 43 6.01 10.07 5.47
N ALA A 44 6.61 8.89 5.45
CA ALA A 44 6.47 7.91 6.54
C ALA A 44 7.34 8.27 7.76
N THR A 45 8.61 8.63 7.53
CA THR A 45 9.55 8.96 8.60
C THR A 45 9.48 10.41 9.06
N LYS A 46 8.85 11.31 8.28
CA LYS A 46 8.79 12.76 8.52
C LYS A 46 10.18 13.43 8.51
N GLN A 47 11.10 12.89 7.74
CA GLN A 47 12.47 13.37 7.61
C GLN A 47 12.82 13.63 6.15
N TYR A 48 13.81 14.47 5.91
CA TYR A 48 14.39 14.61 4.58
C TYR A 48 15.20 13.37 4.22
N LYS A 49 15.08 12.96 2.95
CA LYS A 49 15.82 11.82 2.40
C LYS A 49 17.30 12.18 2.26
N PRO A 50 18.22 11.25 2.48
CA PRO A 50 19.59 11.45 2.07
C PRO A 50 19.61 11.59 0.53
N LEU A 51 20.14 12.71 0.05
CA LEU A 51 20.27 12.97 -1.37
C LEU A 51 21.37 12.05 -1.94
N SER A 52 21.00 10.92 -2.49
CA SER A 52 21.92 10.12 -3.29
C SER A 52 22.07 10.78 -4.66
N GLN A 53 23.30 11.04 -5.08
CA GLN A 53 23.60 11.46 -6.45
C GLN A 53 23.41 10.26 -7.39
N SER A 54 22.19 10.08 -7.86
CA SER A 54 21.90 9.16 -8.95
C SER A 54 21.41 10.01 -10.13
N ASP A 55 22.05 9.88 -11.28
CA ASP A 55 21.70 10.65 -12.50
C ASP A 55 20.25 10.42 -12.94
N ASN A 56 19.62 9.38 -12.44
CA ASN A 56 18.26 8.99 -12.80
C ASN A 56 17.18 9.40 -11.77
N ILE A 57 17.56 10.05 -10.66
CA ILE A 57 16.62 10.49 -9.63
C ILE A 57 16.74 12.01 -9.43
N HIS A 58 15.64 12.73 -9.70
CA HIS A 58 15.57 14.17 -9.45
C HIS A 58 14.72 14.44 -8.22
N PHE A 59 15.34 15.02 -7.18
CA PHE A 59 14.65 15.41 -5.96
C PHE A 59 14.17 16.85 -6.02
N ILE A 60 12.89 17.05 -5.73
CA ILE A 60 12.30 18.38 -5.57
C ILE A 60 12.19 18.67 -4.07
N HIS A 61 12.87 19.73 -3.62
CA HIS A 61 12.76 20.21 -2.24
C HIS A 61 11.38 20.75 -1.92
N VAL A 62 10.75 20.20 -0.85
CA VAL A 62 9.43 20.57 -0.37
C VAL A 62 9.42 20.89 1.13
N PRO A 63 8.51 21.76 1.62
CA PRO A 63 8.36 22.03 3.04
C PRO A 63 7.99 20.77 3.83
N ALA A 64 8.67 20.54 4.97
CA ALA A 64 8.39 19.45 5.88
C ALA A 64 7.04 19.63 6.60
N TYR A 65 6.42 18.52 6.98
CA TYR A 65 5.22 18.48 7.79
C TYR A 65 5.23 17.28 8.75
N GLN A 66 4.56 17.40 9.91
CA GLN A 66 4.51 16.33 10.92
C GLN A 66 3.20 15.55 10.89
N LYS A 67 2.06 16.22 10.68
CA LYS A 67 0.74 15.60 10.72
C LYS A 67 0.23 15.26 9.34
N ASN A 68 -0.37 14.05 9.19
CA ASN A 68 -0.91 13.56 7.92
C ASN A 68 -2.11 14.38 7.43
N LEU A 69 -2.92 14.93 8.34
CA LEU A 69 -3.99 15.85 8.03
C LEU A 69 -3.59 17.25 8.51
N SER A 70 -2.95 18.03 7.63
CA SER A 70 -2.48 19.39 7.96
C SER A 70 -2.40 20.29 6.74
N ILE A 71 -2.57 21.60 6.96
CA ILE A 71 -2.39 22.63 5.93
C ILE A 71 -0.94 22.62 5.42
N LYS A 72 0.04 22.34 6.29
CA LYS A 72 1.45 22.23 5.89
C LYS A 72 1.67 21.12 4.87
N ARG A 73 0.98 19.99 5.00
CA ARG A 73 1.04 18.90 3.99
C ARG A 73 0.45 19.35 2.66
N ILE A 74 -0.71 20.03 2.68
CA ILE A 74 -1.31 20.57 1.45
C ILE A 74 -0.36 21.55 0.77
N TYR A 75 0.25 22.44 1.55
CA TYR A 75 1.25 23.39 1.05
C TYR A 75 2.46 22.68 0.44
N SER A 76 3.00 21.64 1.08
CA SER A 76 4.09 20.82 0.55
C SER A 76 3.73 20.21 -0.82
N HIS A 77 2.51 19.67 -0.96
CA HIS A 77 2.02 19.12 -2.25
C HIS A 77 1.91 20.19 -3.34
N ILE A 78 1.44 21.41 -2.99
CA ILE A 78 1.35 22.53 -3.92
C ILE A 78 2.75 22.95 -4.41
N VAL A 79 3.69 23.09 -3.47
CA VAL A 79 5.10 23.45 -3.79
C VAL A 79 5.72 22.41 -4.71
N PHE A 80 5.53 21.12 -4.41
CA PHE A 80 6.01 20.05 -5.28
C PHE A 80 5.44 20.18 -6.69
N ALA A 81 4.13 20.32 -6.82
CA ALA A 81 3.46 20.37 -8.13
C ALA A 81 3.89 21.57 -8.98
N ILE A 82 4.09 22.75 -8.37
CA ILE A 82 4.57 23.96 -9.08
C ILE A 82 6.03 23.77 -9.51
N LYS A 83 6.90 23.34 -8.60
CA LYS A 83 8.32 23.12 -8.92
C LYS A 83 8.49 22.02 -9.98
N LEU A 84 7.71 20.95 -9.90
CA LEU A 84 7.68 19.91 -10.93
C LEU A 84 7.29 20.49 -12.29
N TYR A 85 6.25 21.31 -12.36
CA TYR A 85 5.83 21.90 -13.64
C TYR A 85 6.92 22.76 -14.25
N ASN A 86 7.61 23.58 -13.44
CA ASN A 86 8.75 24.38 -13.89
C ASN A 86 9.91 23.49 -14.37
N TYR A 87 10.22 22.42 -13.65
CA TYR A 87 11.21 21.43 -14.06
C TYR A 87 10.87 20.80 -15.42
N LEU A 88 9.62 20.36 -15.60
CA LEU A 88 9.16 19.81 -16.88
C LEU A 88 9.28 20.79 -18.03
N CYS A 89 8.97 22.08 -17.79
CA CYS A 89 9.09 23.12 -18.80
C CYS A 89 10.55 23.43 -19.19
N GLY A 90 11.51 23.17 -18.30
CA GLY A 90 12.94 23.34 -18.51
C GLY A 90 13.66 22.13 -19.08
N LEU A 91 12.97 21.04 -19.41
CA LEU A 91 13.61 19.85 -19.98
C LEU A 91 14.08 20.11 -21.43
N ASP A 92 15.37 19.91 -21.68
CA ASP A 92 15.96 20.02 -23.05
C ASP A 92 15.51 18.83 -23.92
N ILE A 93 15.42 17.62 -23.31
CA ILE A 93 15.00 16.40 -24.00
C ILE A 93 13.69 15.93 -23.38
N LEU A 94 12.64 15.94 -24.19
CA LEU A 94 11.31 15.52 -23.74
C LEU A 94 11.18 14.01 -23.63
N PRO A 95 10.53 13.48 -22.55
CA PRO A 95 10.18 12.08 -22.48
C PRO A 95 9.07 11.76 -23.50
N GLN A 96 9.02 10.52 -23.95
CA GLN A 96 7.90 10.03 -24.79
C GLN A 96 6.66 9.73 -23.98
N MET A 97 6.85 9.39 -22.70
CA MET A 97 5.79 9.07 -21.76
C MET A 97 6.09 9.65 -20.37
N ILE A 98 5.06 10.18 -19.72
CA ILE A 98 5.08 10.49 -18.29
C ILE A 98 4.12 9.55 -17.57
N TYR A 99 4.66 8.80 -16.62
CA TYR A 99 3.92 7.92 -15.71
C TYR A 99 3.79 8.60 -14.34
N CYS A 100 2.59 8.98 -13.93
CA CYS A 100 2.35 9.77 -12.72
C CYS A 100 1.55 9.01 -11.68
N ALA A 101 2.15 8.77 -10.51
CA ALA A 101 1.50 8.10 -9.39
C ALA A 101 0.57 9.03 -8.62
N MET A 102 -0.68 8.59 -8.39
CA MET A 102 -1.65 9.22 -7.51
C MET A 102 -1.43 8.69 -6.06
N PRO A 103 -1.87 9.44 -5.00
CA PRO A 103 -2.99 10.41 -4.98
C PRO A 103 -2.59 11.89 -5.11
N ALA A 104 -1.41 12.23 -5.57
CA ALA A 104 -1.00 13.63 -5.70
C ALA A 104 -1.72 14.33 -6.87
N SER A 105 -3.01 14.64 -6.69
CA SER A 105 -3.93 15.11 -7.74
C SER A 105 -3.42 16.36 -8.49
N LEU A 106 -2.88 17.34 -7.78
CA LEU A 106 -2.36 18.57 -8.39
C LEU A 106 -1.12 18.28 -9.25
N THR A 107 -0.26 17.36 -8.79
CA THR A 107 0.90 16.87 -9.55
C THR A 107 0.44 16.21 -10.85
N ALA A 108 -0.50 15.28 -10.79
CA ALA A 108 -1.04 14.62 -11.97
C ALA A 108 -1.73 15.60 -12.93
N PHE A 109 -2.42 16.61 -12.39
CA PHE A 109 -3.04 17.68 -13.21
C PHE A 109 -1.99 18.46 -14.00
N TYR A 110 -0.87 18.88 -13.37
CA TYR A 110 0.18 19.61 -14.06
C TYR A 110 0.94 18.73 -15.06
N CYS A 111 1.20 17.47 -14.72
CA CYS A 111 1.74 16.49 -15.67
C CYS A 111 0.83 16.36 -16.91
N GLY A 112 -0.47 16.18 -16.70
CA GLY A 112 -1.44 16.07 -17.80
C GLY A 112 -1.51 17.33 -18.68
N ARG A 113 -1.46 18.54 -18.08
CA ARG A 113 -1.40 19.79 -18.85
C ARG A 113 -0.12 19.89 -19.69
N PHE A 114 1.02 19.52 -19.10
CA PHE A 114 2.29 19.50 -19.81
C PHE A 114 2.27 18.51 -20.97
N CYS A 115 1.85 17.28 -20.72
CA CYS A 115 1.75 16.22 -21.72
C CYS A 115 0.86 16.62 -22.90
N LYS A 116 -0.32 17.18 -22.63
CA LYS A 116 -1.21 17.67 -23.70
C LYS A 116 -0.58 18.77 -24.55
N ARG A 117 0.16 19.71 -23.93
CA ARG A 117 0.82 20.80 -24.68
C ARG A 117 1.97 20.30 -25.54
N ARG A 118 2.68 19.27 -25.07
CA ARG A 118 3.88 18.73 -25.73
C ARG A 118 3.63 17.46 -26.54
N LYS A 119 2.38 16.97 -26.58
CA LYS A 119 1.96 15.71 -27.24
C LYS A 119 2.71 14.47 -26.72
N ILE A 120 2.97 14.45 -25.41
CA ILE A 120 3.62 13.36 -24.69
C ILE A 120 2.54 12.41 -24.17
N LYS A 121 2.77 11.09 -24.19
CA LYS A 121 1.85 10.10 -23.63
C LYS A 121 1.76 10.24 -22.11
N PHE A 122 0.53 10.20 -21.58
CA PHE A 122 0.28 10.43 -20.16
C PHE A 122 -0.43 9.23 -19.52
N VAL A 123 0.26 8.58 -18.58
CA VAL A 123 -0.26 7.49 -17.75
C VAL A 123 -0.54 8.03 -16.36
N VAL A 124 -1.75 7.79 -15.85
CA VAL A 124 -2.12 8.04 -14.45
C VAL A 124 -2.22 6.71 -13.75
N ASP A 125 -1.45 6.54 -12.66
CA ASP A 125 -1.45 5.33 -11.84
C ASP A 125 -2.12 5.58 -10.49
N ILE A 126 -3.18 4.84 -10.19
CA ILE A 126 -4.05 5.09 -9.05
C ILE A 126 -3.74 4.10 -7.94
N ILE A 127 -3.06 4.61 -6.90
CA ILE A 127 -2.68 3.86 -5.69
C ILE A 127 -3.66 4.16 -4.55
N ASP A 128 -4.32 5.33 -4.58
CA ASP A 128 -5.32 5.74 -3.60
C ASP A 128 -6.33 6.71 -4.24
N LEU A 129 -7.57 6.67 -3.76
CA LEU A 129 -8.69 7.45 -4.27
C LEU A 129 -8.87 8.80 -3.54
N TRP A 130 -7.79 9.53 -3.25
CA TRP A 130 -7.92 10.87 -2.70
C TRP A 130 -8.61 11.81 -3.70
N PRO A 131 -9.52 12.69 -3.25
CA PRO A 131 -9.94 12.95 -1.88
C PRO A 131 -11.07 12.02 -1.36
N ASP A 132 -11.61 11.14 -2.18
CA ASP A 132 -12.80 10.34 -1.84
C ASP A 132 -12.57 9.36 -0.68
N SER A 133 -11.35 8.85 -0.50
CA SER A 133 -10.98 7.95 0.60
C SER A 133 -10.89 8.65 1.97
N LEU A 134 -10.88 10.00 2.01
CA LEU A 134 -10.87 10.75 3.27
C LEU A 134 -12.24 10.81 3.96
N PHE A 135 -13.34 10.62 3.21
CA PHE A 135 -14.70 10.82 3.72
C PHE A 135 -15.25 9.73 4.64
N PRO A 136 -14.86 8.46 4.53
CA PRO A 136 -15.33 7.43 5.45
C PRO A 136 -14.78 7.55 6.86
N ILE A 137 -13.63 8.18 7.03
CA ILE A 137 -12.87 8.21 8.29
C ILE A 137 -13.60 8.97 9.40
N SER A 138 -14.48 9.95 9.05
CA SER A 138 -15.25 10.68 10.05
C SER A 138 -16.49 11.36 9.46
N ARG A 139 -17.64 11.35 10.22
CA ARG A 139 -18.84 12.13 9.86
C ARG A 139 -18.55 13.61 9.68
N LYS A 140 -17.58 14.16 10.41
CA LYS A 140 -17.16 15.58 10.31
C LYS A 140 -16.63 15.91 8.92
N TYR A 141 -15.94 14.98 8.24
CA TYR A 141 -15.43 15.20 6.88
C TYR A 141 -16.54 15.26 5.82
N ARG A 142 -17.72 14.65 6.07
CA ARG A 142 -18.87 14.79 5.17
C ARG A 142 -19.36 16.24 5.07
N LEU A 143 -19.28 17.00 6.16
CA LEU A 143 -19.63 18.42 6.19
C LEU A 143 -18.62 19.29 5.43
N LEU A 144 -17.39 18.79 5.28
CA LEU A 144 -16.32 19.47 4.52
C LEU A 144 -16.34 19.16 3.01
N LYS A 145 -17.28 18.32 2.55
CA LYS A 145 -17.40 17.95 1.13
C LYS A 145 -17.39 19.14 0.17
N PRO A 146 -18.09 20.27 0.43
CA PRO A 146 -18.01 21.45 -0.42
C PRO A 146 -16.61 22.05 -0.51
N LEU A 147 -15.83 22.02 0.58
CA LEU A 147 -14.46 22.54 0.62
C LEU A 147 -13.48 21.66 -0.15
N VAL A 148 -13.81 20.37 -0.31
CA VAL A 148 -12.99 19.40 -1.04
C VAL A 148 -13.35 19.34 -2.53
N PHE A 149 -14.45 20.00 -2.93
CA PHE A 149 -14.87 20.05 -4.34
C PHE A 149 -13.76 20.52 -5.31
N PRO A 150 -12.98 21.60 -5.03
CA PRO A 150 -11.89 21.99 -5.92
C PRO A 150 -10.85 20.87 -6.11
N TRP A 151 -10.57 20.11 -5.05
CA TRP A 151 -9.65 18.96 -5.12
C TRP A 151 -10.22 17.84 -5.98
N THR A 152 -11.48 17.46 -5.75
CA THR A 152 -12.18 16.46 -6.59
C THR A 152 -12.22 16.89 -8.06
N TYR A 153 -12.43 18.18 -8.32
CA TYR A 153 -12.41 18.71 -9.67
C TYR A 153 -11.02 18.55 -10.33
N ILE A 154 -9.94 18.90 -9.61
CA ILE A 154 -8.56 18.74 -10.08
C ILE A 154 -8.25 17.27 -10.36
N THR A 155 -8.64 16.35 -9.45
CA THR A 155 -8.49 14.90 -9.62
C THR A 155 -9.20 14.40 -10.87
N ASN A 156 -10.47 14.77 -11.05
CA ASN A 156 -11.26 14.39 -12.23
C ASN A 156 -10.67 14.95 -13.52
N LYS A 157 -10.08 16.17 -13.48
CA LYS A 157 -9.38 16.74 -14.63
C LYS A 157 -8.11 15.98 -14.95
N ALA A 158 -7.33 15.52 -13.95
CA ALA A 158 -6.17 14.67 -14.16
C ALA A 158 -6.58 13.36 -14.87
N TYR A 159 -7.62 12.68 -14.38
CA TYR A 159 -8.15 11.47 -15.03
C TYR A 159 -8.60 11.73 -16.47
N SER A 160 -9.29 12.86 -16.73
CA SER A 160 -9.78 13.20 -18.08
C SER A 160 -8.67 13.53 -19.09
N MET A 161 -7.46 13.80 -18.62
CA MET A 161 -6.28 14.08 -19.44
C MET A 161 -5.42 12.86 -19.71
N ALA A 162 -5.62 11.76 -18.98
CA ALA A 162 -4.84 10.55 -19.15
C ALA A 162 -5.10 9.90 -20.53
N ASP A 163 -4.03 9.42 -21.15
CA ASP A 163 -4.09 8.56 -22.34
C ASP A 163 -4.19 7.08 -21.93
N TYR A 164 -3.82 6.76 -20.69
CA TYR A 164 -3.91 5.42 -20.11
C TYR A 164 -4.15 5.51 -18.60
N ILE A 165 -5.02 4.64 -18.06
CA ILE A 165 -5.26 4.49 -16.63
C ILE A 165 -4.63 3.19 -16.14
N SER A 166 -3.68 3.29 -15.22
CA SER A 166 -3.16 2.20 -14.41
C SER A 166 -3.73 2.29 -13.00
N ALA A 167 -3.92 1.17 -12.31
CA ALA A 167 -4.37 1.17 -10.91
C ALA A 167 -3.88 -0.04 -10.14
N GLU A 168 -3.86 0.04 -8.80
CA GLU A 168 -3.51 -1.10 -7.95
C GLU A 168 -4.65 -2.12 -7.80
N SER A 169 -5.87 -1.79 -8.23
CA SER A 169 -7.02 -2.67 -8.20
C SER A 169 -8.00 -2.33 -9.32
N LYS A 170 -8.80 -3.31 -9.74
CA LYS A 170 -9.86 -3.12 -10.73
C LYS A 170 -10.85 -2.04 -10.30
N LYS A 171 -11.23 -2.05 -9.02
CA LYS A 171 -12.17 -1.07 -8.46
C LYS A 171 -11.64 0.36 -8.55
N TYR A 172 -10.34 0.57 -8.32
CA TYR A 172 -9.74 1.90 -8.44
C TYR A 172 -9.68 2.36 -9.89
N ALA A 173 -9.35 1.46 -10.82
CA ALA A 173 -9.42 1.76 -12.26
C ALA A 173 -10.83 2.18 -12.68
N GLU A 174 -11.87 1.45 -12.28
CA GLU A 174 -13.27 1.74 -12.60
C GLU A 174 -13.71 3.14 -12.12
N VAL A 175 -13.25 3.58 -10.95
CA VAL A 175 -13.55 4.93 -10.43
C VAL A 175 -12.97 6.01 -11.35
N ALA A 176 -11.73 5.85 -11.78
CA ALA A 176 -11.08 6.82 -12.66
C ALA A 176 -11.64 6.80 -14.09
N LEU A 177 -11.94 5.62 -14.61
CA LEU A 177 -12.50 5.45 -15.96
C LEU A 177 -13.83 6.19 -16.14
N ARG A 178 -14.66 6.29 -15.10
CA ARG A 178 -15.90 7.10 -15.12
C ARG A 178 -15.65 8.59 -15.38
N LYS A 179 -14.43 9.08 -15.20
CA LYS A 179 -14.02 10.48 -15.37
C LYS A 179 -12.98 10.65 -16.47
N SER A 180 -12.40 9.57 -16.93
CA SER A 180 -11.43 9.54 -18.02
C SER A 180 -12.12 9.62 -19.39
N LYS A 181 -11.35 10.00 -20.41
CA LYS A 181 -11.74 9.94 -21.81
C LYS A 181 -11.11 8.74 -22.53
N THR A 182 -10.13 8.09 -21.90
CA THR A 182 -9.47 6.93 -22.49
C THR A 182 -10.24 5.65 -22.16
N THR A 183 -10.17 4.70 -23.08
CA THR A 183 -10.62 3.30 -22.89
C THR A 183 -9.44 2.36 -22.62
N LYS A 184 -8.20 2.89 -22.65
CA LYS A 184 -6.96 2.15 -22.40
C LYS A 184 -6.68 2.10 -20.92
N TRP A 185 -6.67 0.92 -20.35
CA TRP A 185 -6.44 0.74 -18.93
C TRP A 185 -6.00 -0.66 -18.56
N SER A 186 -5.36 -0.77 -17.41
CA SER A 186 -5.14 -2.03 -16.72
C SER A 186 -5.10 -1.82 -15.22
N TYR A 187 -5.11 -2.92 -14.48
CA TYR A 187 -4.79 -2.91 -13.06
C TYR A 187 -3.74 -3.98 -12.78
N THR A 188 -2.96 -3.72 -11.73
CA THR A 188 -1.91 -4.62 -11.27
C THR A 188 -1.84 -4.48 -9.77
N TYR A 189 -2.05 -5.57 -9.04
CA TYR A 189 -1.98 -5.57 -7.59
C TYR A 189 -0.59 -5.11 -7.11
N LEU A 190 -0.48 -4.86 -5.82
CA LEU A 190 0.82 -4.71 -5.18
C LEU A 190 1.51 -6.07 -5.23
N GLY A 191 2.69 -6.15 -5.80
CA GLY A 191 3.40 -7.41 -6.00
C GLY A 191 4.03 -7.95 -4.71
N VAL A 192 4.37 -9.23 -4.73
CA VAL A 192 5.18 -9.91 -3.72
C VAL A 192 6.49 -10.34 -4.38
N ASP A 193 7.60 -9.93 -3.80
CA ASP A 193 8.95 -10.40 -4.14
C ASP A 193 9.41 -11.36 -3.03
N ILE A 194 9.23 -12.66 -3.25
CA ILE A 194 9.57 -13.68 -2.24
C ILE A 194 11.07 -13.72 -1.96
N GLU A 195 11.90 -13.55 -2.99
CA GLU A 195 13.36 -13.63 -2.84
C GLU A 195 13.85 -12.47 -1.97
N GLU A 196 13.40 -11.26 -2.27
CA GLU A 196 13.73 -10.08 -1.48
C GLU A 196 13.19 -10.17 -0.06
N MET A 197 11.94 -10.64 0.14
CA MET A 197 11.37 -10.83 1.47
C MET A 197 12.19 -11.85 2.29
N ASN A 198 12.59 -12.96 1.70
CA ASN A 198 13.44 -13.96 2.34
C ASN A 198 14.81 -13.37 2.71
N ARG A 199 15.43 -12.61 1.80
CA ARG A 199 16.70 -11.91 2.06
C ARG A 199 16.59 -10.97 3.26
N LEU A 200 15.52 -10.19 3.32
CA LEU A 200 15.25 -9.25 4.41
C LEU A 200 15.01 -9.97 5.74
N VAL A 201 14.21 -11.03 5.76
CA VAL A 201 13.98 -11.86 6.95
C VAL A 201 15.28 -12.44 7.48
N LEU A 202 16.18 -12.93 6.61
CA LEU A 202 17.47 -13.48 6.99
C LEU A 202 18.45 -12.41 7.49
N SER A 203 18.35 -11.17 7.03
CA SER A 203 19.19 -10.05 7.47
C SER A 203 18.82 -9.49 8.85
N SER A 204 17.66 -9.87 9.38
CA SER A 204 17.16 -9.38 10.68
C SER A 204 17.90 -10.02 11.84
N LYS A 205 18.08 -9.22 12.91
CA LYS A 205 18.64 -9.67 14.20
C LYS A 205 17.58 -10.18 15.19
N VAL A 206 16.31 -10.13 14.82
CA VAL A 206 15.22 -10.64 15.66
C VAL A 206 15.38 -12.16 15.81
N PRO A 207 15.38 -12.70 17.04
CA PRO A 207 15.54 -14.11 17.30
C PRO A 207 14.45 -14.96 16.63
N ASN A 208 14.78 -16.21 16.31
CA ASN A 208 13.78 -17.16 15.86
C ASN A 208 12.76 -17.47 16.97
N ARG A 209 11.60 -17.98 16.59
CA ARG A 209 10.63 -18.54 17.52
C ARG A 209 11.24 -19.75 18.24
N THR A 210 11.01 -19.84 19.55
CA THR A 210 11.57 -20.89 20.42
C THR A 210 10.50 -21.81 21.00
N ASP A 211 9.23 -21.42 20.92
CA ASP A 211 8.10 -22.20 21.44
C ASP A 211 7.07 -22.48 20.33
N ASP A 212 6.90 -23.76 19.99
CA ASP A 212 5.95 -24.24 19.00
C ASP A 212 4.63 -24.78 19.63
N ASN A 213 4.51 -24.70 20.95
CA ASN A 213 3.30 -25.17 21.66
C ASN A 213 2.19 -24.10 21.77
N GLU A 214 2.45 -22.88 21.29
CA GLU A 214 1.51 -21.78 21.27
C GLU A 214 1.19 -21.40 19.82
N ILE A 215 -0.01 -20.90 19.55
CA ILE A 215 -0.35 -20.29 18.26
C ILE A 215 0.04 -18.82 18.31
N TRP A 216 0.93 -18.40 17.42
CA TRP A 216 1.34 -17.00 17.33
C TRP A 216 0.49 -16.24 16.31
N ILE A 217 -0.17 -15.21 16.78
CA ILE A 217 -1.11 -14.40 16.00
C ILE A 217 -0.55 -13.00 15.88
N CYS A 218 -0.67 -12.37 14.73
CA CYS A 218 -0.17 -11.01 14.57
C CYS A 218 -1.14 -10.06 13.85
N TYR A 219 -0.95 -8.79 14.16
CA TYR A 219 -1.36 -7.66 13.34
C TYR A 219 -0.10 -6.85 13.00
N GLY A 220 0.17 -6.64 11.72
CA GLY A 220 1.28 -5.82 11.24
C GLY A 220 0.81 -4.51 10.59
N GLY A 221 1.58 -3.44 10.76
CA GLY A 221 1.33 -2.16 10.12
C GLY A 221 0.99 -1.03 11.10
N SER A 222 0.35 0.06 10.65
CA SER A 222 0.05 1.23 11.50
C SER A 222 -1.10 0.96 12.49
N LEU A 223 -0.97 1.44 13.74
CA LEU A 223 -2.07 1.51 14.71
C LEU A 223 -2.91 2.79 14.50
N GLY A 224 -3.44 2.94 13.28
CA GLY A 224 -4.21 4.12 12.90
C GLY A 224 -5.72 3.92 13.02
N ASN A 225 -6.47 5.02 12.99
CA ASN A 225 -7.93 5.05 13.20
C ASN A 225 -8.77 4.37 12.09
N SER A 226 -8.16 3.95 10.97
CA SER A 226 -8.85 3.24 9.89
C SER A 226 -9.01 1.74 10.14
N TYR A 227 -8.38 1.21 11.18
CA TYR A 227 -8.37 -0.21 11.53
C TYR A 227 -9.32 -0.52 12.67
N ASP A 228 -9.83 -1.75 12.69
CA ASP A 228 -10.78 -2.20 13.70
C ASP A 228 -10.06 -3.03 14.77
N PHE A 229 -9.45 -2.32 15.73
CA PHE A 229 -8.76 -2.94 16.85
C PHE A 229 -9.72 -3.47 17.91
N ASP A 230 -10.90 -2.89 18.02
CA ASP A 230 -11.91 -3.34 19.00
C ASP A 230 -12.30 -4.80 18.71
N SER A 231 -12.61 -5.12 17.45
CA SER A 231 -12.91 -6.49 17.04
C SER A 231 -11.72 -7.45 17.25
N ILE A 232 -10.48 -7.00 17.01
CA ILE A 232 -9.28 -7.80 17.27
C ILE A 232 -9.15 -8.12 18.77
N LEU A 233 -9.23 -7.11 19.63
CA LEU A 233 -9.05 -7.23 21.06
C LEU A 233 -10.13 -8.11 21.70
N GLU A 234 -11.38 -7.96 21.28
CA GLU A 234 -12.47 -8.84 21.72
C GLU A 234 -12.27 -10.29 21.27
N ALA A 235 -11.75 -10.51 20.06
CA ALA A 235 -11.46 -11.85 19.57
C ALA A 235 -10.30 -12.51 20.36
N VAL A 236 -9.26 -11.74 20.67
CA VAL A 236 -8.12 -12.21 21.49
C VAL A 236 -8.60 -12.56 22.90
N LYS A 237 -9.42 -11.71 23.52
CA LYS A 237 -10.01 -11.96 24.83
C LYS A 237 -10.90 -13.21 24.83
N PHE A 238 -11.64 -13.43 23.74
CA PHE A 238 -12.51 -14.62 23.64
C PHE A 238 -11.68 -15.90 23.59
N ILE A 239 -10.64 -16.00 22.75
CA ILE A 239 -9.81 -17.21 22.70
C ILE A 239 -9.04 -17.45 24.00
N ASP A 240 -8.68 -16.38 24.73
CA ASP A 240 -8.08 -16.45 26.06
C ASP A 240 -9.03 -17.11 27.05
N SER A 241 -10.29 -16.68 27.09
CA SER A 241 -11.32 -17.25 27.96
C SER A 241 -11.68 -18.71 27.64
N GLU A 242 -11.47 -19.14 26.39
CA GLU A 242 -11.67 -20.52 25.94
C GLU A 242 -10.43 -21.41 26.17
N GLY A 243 -9.37 -20.88 26.79
CA GLY A 243 -8.17 -21.62 27.18
C GLY A 243 -7.24 -21.98 26.01
N ILE A 244 -7.34 -21.31 24.89
CA ILE A 244 -6.40 -21.45 23.76
C ILE A 244 -5.02 -20.96 24.19
N LYS A 245 -3.99 -21.74 23.94
CA LYS A 245 -2.59 -21.30 24.12
C LYS A 245 -2.17 -20.47 22.92
N TYR A 246 -2.03 -19.17 23.12
CA TYR A 246 -1.68 -18.23 22.07
C TYR A 246 -0.68 -17.17 22.57
N ARG A 247 -0.08 -16.47 21.61
CA ARG A 247 0.62 -15.21 21.82
C ARG A 247 0.25 -14.24 20.72
N PHE A 248 -0.12 -13.00 21.08
CA PHE A 248 -0.53 -12.01 20.11
C PHE A 248 0.50 -10.87 19.98
N PHE A 249 0.85 -10.51 18.75
CA PHE A 249 1.80 -9.43 18.45
C PHE A 249 1.14 -8.34 17.63
N PHE A 250 1.07 -7.13 18.19
CA PHE A 250 0.89 -5.92 17.40
C PHE A 250 2.27 -5.45 16.94
N VAL A 251 2.71 -5.87 15.74
CA VAL A 251 4.00 -5.48 15.15
C VAL A 251 3.83 -4.13 14.50
N SER A 252 3.82 -3.06 15.34
CA SER A 252 3.18 -1.83 14.98
C SER A 252 3.46 -0.66 15.91
N GLU A 253 3.14 0.56 15.41
CA GLU A 253 3.12 1.81 16.17
C GLU A 253 2.04 2.74 15.60
N GLY A 254 1.43 3.62 16.42
CA GLY A 254 0.47 4.60 15.94
C GLY A 254 -0.42 5.21 17.01
N GLU A 255 -1.43 5.95 16.54
CA GLU A 255 -2.29 6.80 17.37
C GLU A 255 -3.12 6.00 18.41
N CYS A 256 -3.51 4.76 18.08
CA CYS A 256 -4.34 3.90 18.94
C CYS A 256 -3.52 3.05 19.94
N ARG A 257 -2.19 3.25 20.02
CA ARG A 257 -1.32 2.44 20.89
C ARG A 257 -1.78 2.45 22.34
N PHE A 258 -2.04 3.62 22.90
CA PHE A 258 -2.39 3.78 24.31
C PHE A 258 -3.67 3.02 24.68
N GLU A 259 -4.71 3.12 23.84
CA GLU A 259 -5.98 2.43 24.05
C GLU A 259 -5.81 0.92 23.99
N ILE A 260 -5.01 0.42 23.06
CA ILE A 260 -4.72 -1.02 22.90
C ILE A 260 -3.93 -1.53 24.11
N GLU A 261 -2.86 -0.83 24.55
CA GLU A 261 -2.07 -1.21 25.73
C GLU A 261 -2.92 -1.25 27.00
N LYS A 262 -3.77 -0.25 27.18
CA LYS A 262 -4.71 -0.19 28.31
C LYS A 262 -5.65 -1.40 28.32
N TYR A 263 -6.20 -1.78 27.17
CA TYR A 263 -7.10 -2.93 27.07
C TYR A 263 -6.38 -4.25 27.38
N ILE A 264 -5.17 -4.44 26.82
CA ILE A 264 -4.33 -5.63 27.07
C ILE A 264 -4.06 -5.78 28.58
N GLN A 265 -3.64 -4.71 29.24
CA GLN A 265 -3.35 -4.70 30.68
C GLN A 265 -4.62 -4.96 31.53
N GLN A 266 -5.73 -4.32 31.20
CA GLN A 266 -7.01 -4.47 31.92
C GLN A 266 -7.52 -5.89 31.89
N HIS A 267 -7.33 -6.62 30.79
CA HIS A 267 -7.80 -7.99 30.60
C HIS A 267 -6.69 -9.05 30.74
N GLN A 268 -5.45 -8.62 31.09
CA GLN A 268 -4.29 -9.50 31.29
C GLN A 268 -4.03 -10.46 30.10
N LEU A 269 -4.25 -9.95 28.86
CA LEU A 269 -4.11 -10.75 27.64
C LEU A 269 -2.64 -11.07 27.35
N ASN A 270 -2.36 -12.26 26.81
CA ASN A 270 -1.03 -12.62 26.33
C ASN A 270 -0.74 -11.94 24.97
N ALA A 271 -0.61 -10.61 25.01
CA ALA A 271 -0.43 -9.76 23.85
C ALA A 271 0.60 -8.65 24.11
N GLU A 272 1.36 -8.29 23.08
CA GLU A 272 2.36 -7.22 23.17
C GLU A 272 2.36 -6.30 21.94
N ILE A 273 2.75 -5.03 22.13
CA ILE A 273 2.99 -4.07 21.07
C ILE A 273 4.49 -3.88 20.93
N THR A 274 5.06 -4.29 19.81
CA THR A 274 6.52 -4.27 19.60
C THR A 274 7.09 -2.87 19.32
N GLY A 275 6.23 -1.92 18.91
CA GLY A 275 6.66 -0.59 18.50
C GLY A 275 7.14 -0.55 17.04
N ARG A 276 7.67 0.62 16.64
CA ARG A 276 8.21 0.84 15.31
C ARG A 276 9.61 0.24 15.17
N MET A 277 9.85 -0.43 14.08
CA MET A 277 11.12 -1.10 13.77
C MET A 277 11.47 -1.00 12.28
N PRO A 278 12.71 -1.32 11.88
CA PRO A 278 13.09 -1.51 10.49
C PRO A 278 12.25 -2.58 9.79
N TYR A 279 12.10 -2.47 8.48
CA TYR A 279 11.19 -3.35 7.72
C TYR A 279 11.64 -4.82 7.73
N ASN A 280 12.93 -5.09 7.69
CA ASN A 280 13.47 -6.45 7.82
C ASN A 280 13.12 -7.08 9.20
N ASP A 281 13.19 -6.30 10.29
CA ASP A 281 12.79 -6.77 11.62
C ASP A 281 11.28 -6.98 11.71
N TYR A 282 10.49 -6.09 11.10
CA TYR A 282 9.04 -6.24 10.98
C TYR A 282 8.67 -7.54 10.25
N LEU A 283 9.27 -7.80 9.08
CA LEU A 283 9.03 -9.05 8.35
C LEU A 283 9.45 -10.28 9.17
N LYS A 284 10.57 -10.19 9.88
CA LYS A 284 11.04 -11.26 10.76
C LYS A 284 10.09 -11.52 11.91
N TYR A 285 9.51 -10.49 12.54
CA TYR A 285 8.48 -10.69 13.55
C TYR A 285 7.26 -11.40 12.99
N LEU A 286 6.75 -10.93 11.85
CA LEU A 286 5.60 -11.55 11.19
C LEU A 286 5.89 -13.01 10.79
N SER A 287 7.07 -13.30 10.23
CA SER A 287 7.43 -14.65 9.76
C SER A 287 7.43 -15.72 10.86
N ARG A 288 7.46 -15.30 12.13
CA ARG A 288 7.39 -16.18 13.31
C ARG A 288 5.95 -16.54 13.69
N CYS A 289 4.97 -15.83 13.11
CA CYS A 289 3.58 -15.99 13.44
C CYS A 289 2.90 -17.06 12.55
N ASP A 290 1.78 -17.52 13.02
CA ASP A 290 0.94 -18.52 12.36
C ASP A 290 -0.23 -17.88 11.63
N ILE A 291 -0.88 -16.94 12.28
CA ILE A 291 -2.10 -16.28 11.83
C ILE A 291 -1.88 -14.77 11.78
N ALA A 292 -2.30 -14.14 10.70
CA ALA A 292 -2.28 -12.68 10.56
C ALA A 292 -3.69 -12.13 10.39
N ILE A 293 -3.99 -11.00 11.03
CA ILE A 293 -5.31 -10.37 10.98
C ILE A 293 -5.24 -9.10 10.13
N ASN A 294 -5.95 -9.10 9.00
CA ASN A 294 -6.14 -7.96 8.11
C ASN A 294 -7.50 -7.31 8.40
N SER A 295 -7.54 -6.46 9.45
CA SER A 295 -8.77 -5.84 9.94
C SER A 295 -8.84 -4.35 9.63
N PHE A 296 -9.96 -3.92 9.07
CA PHE A 296 -10.28 -2.53 8.75
C PHE A 296 -11.67 -2.17 9.24
N LYS A 297 -11.90 -0.90 9.60
CA LYS A 297 -13.24 -0.43 9.92
C LYS A 297 -14.14 -0.47 8.68
N PRO A 298 -15.44 -0.74 8.83
CA PRO A 298 -16.40 -0.84 7.71
C PRO A 298 -16.50 0.42 6.87
N THR A 299 -16.12 1.55 7.44
CA THR A 299 -16.13 2.85 6.77
C THR A 299 -14.95 3.02 5.80
N THR A 300 -13.99 2.11 5.81
CA THR A 300 -12.81 2.14 4.93
C THR A 300 -13.19 1.79 3.49
N LYS A 301 -12.60 2.52 2.53
CA LYS A 301 -12.74 2.24 1.09
C LYS A 301 -11.57 1.47 0.49
N VAL A 302 -10.62 1.09 1.32
CA VAL A 302 -9.49 0.24 0.90
C VAL A 302 -10.02 -1.09 0.40
N VAL A 303 -9.50 -1.57 -0.70
CA VAL A 303 -9.86 -2.89 -1.28
C VAL A 303 -8.67 -3.82 -1.33
N TYR A 304 -7.46 -3.27 -1.21
CA TYR A 304 -6.20 -4.00 -1.20
C TYR A 304 -5.21 -3.30 -0.28
N SER A 305 -4.27 -4.00 0.33
CA SER A 305 -3.32 -3.40 1.28
C SER A 305 -1.94 -4.06 1.25
N TYR A 306 -0.88 -3.27 1.45
CA TYR A 306 0.50 -3.77 1.55
C TYR A 306 0.66 -4.87 2.59
N LYS A 307 0.03 -4.73 3.77
CA LYS A 307 0.09 -5.75 4.82
C LYS A 307 -0.45 -7.12 4.38
N PHE A 308 -1.45 -7.15 3.48
CA PHE A 308 -1.94 -8.40 2.91
C PHE A 308 -0.84 -9.09 2.10
N ASN A 309 -0.07 -8.34 1.32
CA ASN A 309 1.09 -8.87 0.60
C ASN A 309 2.16 -9.42 1.54
N ASP A 310 2.46 -8.69 2.63
CA ASP A 310 3.42 -9.16 3.63
C ASP A 310 2.96 -10.50 4.23
N TYR A 311 1.68 -10.61 4.58
CA TYR A 311 1.12 -11.84 5.13
C TYR A 311 1.17 -13.01 4.15
N VAL A 312 0.77 -12.76 2.90
CA VAL A 312 0.79 -13.78 1.83
C VAL A 312 2.22 -14.19 1.50
N GLY A 313 3.15 -13.23 1.38
CA GLY A 313 4.55 -13.48 1.09
C GLY A 313 5.27 -14.27 2.18
N LEU A 314 4.87 -14.07 3.44
CA LEU A 314 5.36 -14.82 4.60
C LEU A 314 4.55 -16.10 4.88
N LYS A 315 3.60 -16.45 4.02
CA LYS A 315 2.74 -17.65 4.12
C LYS A 315 1.95 -17.74 5.42
N LEU A 316 1.46 -16.62 5.95
CA LEU A 316 0.63 -16.62 7.14
C LEU A 316 -0.80 -17.03 6.79
N PHE A 317 -1.51 -17.68 7.72
CA PHE A 317 -2.95 -17.88 7.58
C PHE A 317 -3.67 -16.55 7.79
N VAL A 318 -4.40 -16.07 6.78
CA VAL A 318 -4.93 -14.70 6.78
C VAL A 318 -6.38 -14.67 7.23
N LEU A 319 -6.67 -13.98 8.33
CA LEU A 319 -8.02 -13.54 8.68
C LEU A 319 -8.26 -12.14 8.08
N ASN A 320 -9.26 -12.01 7.21
CA ASN A 320 -9.46 -10.80 6.41
C ASN A 320 -10.89 -10.29 6.46
N ASN A 321 -11.07 -8.96 6.58
CA ASN A 321 -12.39 -8.33 6.46
C ASN A 321 -12.50 -7.30 5.31
N LEU A 322 -11.45 -7.12 4.53
CA LEU A 322 -11.56 -6.34 3.29
C LEU A 322 -12.46 -7.08 2.31
N ARG A 323 -13.42 -6.38 1.75
CA ARG A 323 -14.36 -6.91 0.75
C ARG A 323 -13.81 -6.75 -0.66
N GLY A 324 -14.37 -7.53 -1.59
CA GLY A 324 -13.99 -7.51 -3.01
C GLY A 324 -12.72 -8.31 -3.26
N GLU A 325 -11.80 -7.77 -4.05
CA GLU A 325 -10.66 -8.51 -4.63
C GLU A 325 -9.79 -9.23 -3.58
N THR A 326 -9.57 -8.64 -2.40
CA THR A 326 -8.83 -9.33 -1.32
C THR A 326 -9.64 -10.50 -0.76
N ALA A 327 -10.95 -10.33 -0.52
CA ALA A 327 -11.80 -11.41 -0.03
C ALA A 327 -11.90 -12.56 -1.05
N ASP A 328 -11.98 -12.21 -2.33
CA ASP A 328 -12.03 -13.19 -3.43
C ASP A 328 -10.74 -14.02 -3.46
N MET A 329 -9.56 -13.39 -3.30
CA MET A 329 -8.27 -14.10 -3.23
C MET A 329 -8.19 -15.04 -2.02
N VAL A 330 -8.64 -14.59 -0.84
CA VAL A 330 -8.63 -15.43 0.37
C VAL A 330 -9.47 -16.69 0.17
N ASN A 331 -10.65 -16.57 -0.44
CA ASN A 331 -11.53 -17.72 -0.70
C ASN A 331 -11.02 -18.61 -1.85
N GLU A 332 -10.66 -18.01 -3.00
CA GLU A 332 -10.26 -18.74 -4.21
C GLU A 332 -9.01 -19.60 -3.97
N TYR A 333 -8.05 -19.05 -3.24
CA TYR A 333 -6.78 -19.73 -2.96
C TYR A 333 -6.76 -20.47 -1.62
N SER A 334 -7.82 -20.37 -0.80
CA SER A 334 -7.87 -20.99 0.52
C SER A 334 -6.63 -20.67 1.37
N ILE A 335 -6.24 -19.40 1.43
CA ILE A 335 -5.09 -18.92 2.21
C ILE A 335 -5.48 -18.45 3.61
N GLY A 336 -6.76 -18.53 3.95
CA GLY A 336 -7.30 -18.02 5.20
C GLY A 336 -8.82 -18.00 5.22
N ARG A 337 -9.38 -17.17 6.09
CA ARG A 337 -10.83 -16.99 6.24
C ARG A 337 -11.22 -15.52 6.20
N ASN A 338 -12.32 -15.20 5.51
CA ASN A 338 -12.93 -13.89 5.59
C ASN A 338 -13.86 -13.81 6.80
N PHE A 339 -13.87 -12.64 7.46
CA PHE A 339 -14.74 -12.35 8.61
C PHE A 339 -15.48 -11.02 8.43
N ASP A 340 -16.50 -10.80 9.25
CA ASP A 340 -17.18 -9.53 9.46
C ASP A 340 -17.01 -9.06 10.93
N GLU A 341 -17.48 -7.85 11.22
CA GLU A 341 -17.37 -7.21 12.53
C GLU A 341 -17.93 -8.03 13.70
N LYS A 342 -18.80 -9.02 13.44
CA LYS A 342 -19.54 -9.76 14.47
C LYS A 342 -19.01 -11.17 14.70
N ASN A 343 -18.22 -11.70 13.76
CA ASN A 343 -17.87 -13.12 13.79
C ASN A 343 -16.36 -13.41 13.92
N LEU A 344 -15.50 -12.37 14.04
CA LEU A 344 -14.04 -12.57 14.16
C LEU A 344 -13.70 -13.47 15.36
N SER A 345 -14.30 -13.26 16.54
CA SER A 345 -14.04 -14.06 17.74
C SER A 345 -14.33 -15.54 17.49
N LYS A 346 -15.48 -15.85 16.88
CA LYS A 346 -15.86 -17.22 16.54
C LYS A 346 -14.93 -17.86 15.53
N ILE A 347 -14.58 -17.12 14.47
CA ILE A 347 -13.70 -17.62 13.40
C ILE A 347 -12.28 -17.82 13.93
N LEU A 348 -11.74 -16.88 14.71
CA LEU A 348 -10.43 -17.01 15.31
C LEU A 348 -10.37 -18.24 16.25
N PHE A 349 -11.39 -18.42 17.09
CA PHE A 349 -11.49 -19.60 17.94
C PHE A 349 -11.53 -20.90 17.12
N GLU A 350 -12.40 -20.99 16.11
CA GLU A 350 -12.50 -22.17 15.24
C GLU A 350 -11.16 -22.51 14.59
N VAL A 351 -10.44 -21.48 14.08
CA VAL A 351 -9.13 -21.66 13.45
C VAL A 351 -8.09 -22.12 14.46
N CYS A 352 -8.03 -21.51 15.64
CA CYS A 352 -7.09 -21.92 16.69
C CYS A 352 -7.38 -23.31 17.22
N TYR A 353 -8.64 -23.64 17.46
CA TYR A 353 -9.06 -24.95 17.97
C TYR A 353 -8.74 -26.10 17.00
N ASN A 354 -8.86 -25.84 15.70
CA ASN A 354 -8.58 -26.79 14.63
C ASN A 354 -7.26 -26.47 13.89
N TRP A 355 -6.27 -25.89 14.58
CA TRP A 355 -5.06 -25.36 13.95
C TRP A 355 -4.30 -26.39 13.10
N GLU A 356 -4.23 -27.63 13.55
CA GLU A 356 -3.57 -28.71 12.81
C GLU A 356 -4.12 -28.89 11.39
N THR A 357 -5.41 -28.64 11.19
CA THR A 357 -6.05 -28.67 9.87
C THR A 357 -5.73 -27.41 9.06
N PHE A 358 -5.84 -26.23 9.69
CA PHE A 358 -5.69 -24.96 8.99
C PHE A 358 -4.25 -24.58 8.68
N LYS A 359 -3.27 -25.04 9.45
CA LYS A 359 -1.86 -24.75 9.19
C LYS A 359 -1.39 -25.23 7.81
N LEU A 360 -2.02 -26.22 7.21
CA LEU A 360 -1.71 -26.72 5.88
C LEU A 360 -2.06 -25.72 4.78
N TRP A 361 -3.01 -24.81 5.03
CA TRP A 361 -3.43 -23.79 4.07
C TRP A 361 -2.37 -22.71 3.82
N LYS A 362 -1.39 -22.58 4.69
CA LYS A 362 -0.30 -21.60 4.57
C LYS A 362 0.47 -21.77 3.24
N GLU A 363 0.66 -22.98 2.75
CA GLU A 363 1.36 -23.26 1.50
C GLU A 363 0.59 -22.84 0.26
N ASN A 364 -0.72 -22.65 0.34
CA ASN A 364 -1.56 -22.18 -0.76
C ASN A 364 -1.20 -20.76 -1.21
N SER A 365 -0.53 -19.98 -0.35
CA SER A 365 -0.04 -18.65 -0.68
C SER A 365 0.94 -18.66 -1.85
N ILE A 366 1.71 -19.74 -2.03
CA ILE A 366 2.67 -19.88 -3.15
C ILE A 366 1.92 -19.79 -4.48
N LYS A 367 0.82 -20.55 -4.61
CA LYS A 367 0.01 -20.54 -5.84
C LYS A 367 -0.57 -19.16 -6.14
N LEU A 368 -1.09 -18.46 -5.13
CA LEU A 368 -1.58 -17.10 -5.29
C LEU A 368 -0.47 -16.14 -5.76
N ILE A 369 0.73 -16.27 -5.19
CA ILE A 369 1.86 -15.42 -5.59
C ILE A 369 2.25 -15.70 -7.03
N GLU A 370 2.45 -16.94 -7.41
CA GLU A 370 2.86 -17.33 -8.76
C GLU A 370 1.86 -16.88 -9.83
N GLU A 371 0.55 -17.01 -9.57
CA GLU A 371 -0.49 -16.71 -10.54
C GLU A 371 -0.86 -15.23 -10.62
N LYS A 372 -0.87 -14.51 -9.47
CA LYS A 372 -1.46 -13.15 -9.39
C LYS A 372 -0.57 -12.09 -8.77
N LEU A 373 0.39 -12.45 -7.92
CA LEU A 373 1.12 -11.47 -7.10
C LEU A 373 2.63 -11.47 -7.30
N ASN A 374 3.20 -12.31 -8.17
CA ASN A 374 4.63 -12.27 -8.45
C ASN A 374 5.03 -10.91 -9.00
N SER A 375 5.84 -10.17 -8.23
CA SER A 375 6.16 -8.76 -8.49
C SER A 375 6.75 -8.55 -9.87
N ASP A 376 7.80 -9.29 -10.23
CA ASP A 376 8.49 -9.13 -11.51
C ASP A 376 7.56 -9.42 -12.69
N LEU A 377 6.77 -10.49 -12.58
CA LEU A 377 5.87 -10.92 -13.65
C LEU A 377 4.76 -9.89 -13.89
N ILE A 378 4.09 -9.42 -12.82
CA ILE A 378 2.93 -8.54 -12.97
C ILE A 378 3.32 -7.13 -13.42
N TYR A 379 4.46 -6.60 -12.95
CA TYR A 379 4.93 -5.28 -13.37
C TYR A 379 5.56 -5.29 -14.75
N THR A 380 6.25 -6.36 -15.13
CA THR A 380 6.72 -6.55 -16.50
C THR A 380 5.53 -6.62 -17.48
N LYS A 381 4.50 -7.39 -17.16
CA LYS A 381 3.27 -7.44 -17.97
C LYS A 381 2.58 -6.07 -18.07
N LEU A 382 2.52 -5.32 -16.97
CA LEU A 382 1.97 -3.97 -16.97
C LEU A 382 2.76 -3.04 -17.91
N ALA A 383 4.09 -3.03 -17.79
CA ALA A 383 4.95 -2.20 -18.63
C ALA A 383 4.78 -2.54 -20.12
N LEU A 384 4.87 -3.83 -20.49
CA LEU A 384 4.68 -4.29 -21.87
C LEU A 384 3.30 -3.93 -22.42
N HIS A 385 2.25 -4.05 -21.61
CA HIS A 385 0.90 -3.68 -22.04
C HIS A 385 0.80 -2.17 -22.31
N ILE A 386 1.34 -1.31 -21.42
CA ILE A 386 1.34 0.15 -21.63
C ILE A 386 2.13 0.52 -22.89
N LEU A 387 3.30 -0.09 -23.08
CA LEU A 387 4.14 0.17 -24.25
C LEU A 387 3.45 -0.25 -25.55
N SER A 388 2.80 -1.41 -25.58
CA SER A 388 2.04 -1.87 -26.74
C SER A 388 0.88 -0.94 -27.10
N GLU A 389 0.18 -0.42 -26.08
CA GLU A 389 -0.93 0.52 -26.29
C GLU A 389 -0.49 1.89 -26.84
N PHE A 390 0.79 2.24 -26.69
CA PHE A 390 1.36 3.47 -27.19
C PHE A 390 2.25 3.30 -28.43
N ASN A 391 2.49 2.07 -28.87
CA ASN A 391 3.43 1.69 -29.94
C ASN A 391 4.86 2.24 -29.64
N LEU A 392 5.34 2.01 -28.41
CA LEU A 392 6.66 2.40 -27.92
C LEU A 392 7.63 1.21 -27.85
#